data_86a8abe82dbcaab12db6cbf8e1b39d19
#
_entry.id   86a8abe82dbcaab12db6cbf8e1b39d19
#
_cell.length_a   1.000
_cell.length_b   1.000
_cell.length_c   1.000
_cell.angle_alpha   90.00
_cell.angle_beta   90.00
_cell.angle_gamma   90.00
#
_symmetry.space_group_name_H-M   'P 1'
#
loop_
_entity.id
_entity.type
_entity.pdbx_description
1 polymer ?
#
loop_
_entity_poly.entity_id
_entity_poly.type
_entity_poly.pdbx_seq_one_letter_code
_entity_poly.pdbx_strand_id
1 'polypeptide(L)'
;ISDLLYRKPKEMSGGQRQRVAVGRAIVRKPDVFLFDEPLSNLDAKLRVSMRVKIAQLHQSLKDEGHPATMIYVTHDQIEALTLGDRICVLNQGRIMQVDTPVNLYNHPANRFVAGFIGSPSMNLIDAVVREEDGKLYIDIAKNIRLYIPENKQSVLKAYIDKPVCFGIRPEHISLSLNCKEMNTVTGALSIIENMGSEKYLYFTVNNKEFIAKVNDQSITTADIGKNLYFNLDTSFCHIFDFYTEENLTNYL
;
A
#
# COMPACT_ATOMS: atom_id res chain seq x y z
N ILE A 1 20.80 20.33 -17.77
CA ILE A 1 20.14 21.64 -18.00
C ILE A 1 21.02 22.64 -18.79
N SER A 2 22.19 22.23 -19.23
CA SER A 2 23.12 23.11 -19.99
C SER A 2 22.49 23.70 -21.24
N ASP A 3 21.61 22.97 -21.91
CA ASP A 3 20.80 23.35 -23.06
C ASP A 3 19.73 24.44 -22.75
N LEU A 4 19.52 24.74 -21.48
CA LEU A 4 18.50 25.70 -21.02
C LEU A 4 19.09 27.02 -20.52
N LEU A 5 20.42 27.17 -20.48
CA LEU A 5 21.11 28.31 -19.85
C LEU A 5 20.67 29.68 -20.38
N TYR A 6 20.34 29.76 -21.67
CA TYR A 6 19.97 31.01 -22.32
C TYR A 6 18.46 31.19 -22.54
N ARG A 7 17.63 30.22 -22.03
CA ARG A 7 16.16 30.28 -22.17
C ARG A 7 15.54 31.08 -21.01
N LYS A 8 14.56 31.89 -21.34
CA LYS A 8 13.75 32.58 -20.32
C LYS A 8 12.73 31.58 -19.74
N PRO A 9 12.29 31.72 -18.47
CA PRO A 9 11.33 30.80 -17.85
C PRO A 9 10.05 30.57 -18.66
N LYS A 10 9.55 31.57 -19.37
CA LYS A 10 8.36 31.46 -20.25
C LYS A 10 8.58 30.60 -21.51
N GLU A 11 9.83 30.38 -21.89
CA GLU A 11 10.24 29.58 -23.05
C GLU A 11 10.52 28.11 -22.67
N MET A 12 10.37 27.76 -21.39
CA MET A 12 10.60 26.45 -20.87
C MET A 12 9.29 25.70 -20.65
N SER A 13 9.28 24.37 -20.85
CA SER A 13 8.18 23.51 -20.46
C SER A 13 8.04 23.48 -18.92
N GLY A 14 6.89 23.02 -18.40
CA GLY A 14 6.68 22.85 -16.94
C GLY A 14 7.79 22.03 -16.28
N GLY A 15 8.11 20.87 -16.85
CA GLY A 15 9.18 20.00 -16.35
C GLY A 15 10.59 20.62 -16.45
N GLN A 16 10.84 21.45 -17.48
CA GLN A 16 12.12 22.17 -17.58
C GLN A 16 12.24 23.23 -16.49
N ARG A 17 11.19 24.03 -16.23
CA ARG A 17 11.17 25.00 -15.14
C ARG A 17 11.38 24.33 -13.79
N GLN A 18 10.74 23.19 -13.56
CA GLN A 18 10.87 22.43 -12.32
C GLN A 18 12.29 21.92 -12.09
N ARG A 19 12.96 21.36 -13.12
CA ARG A 19 14.37 20.94 -13.03
C ARG A 19 15.31 22.13 -12.73
N VAL A 20 15.05 23.28 -13.32
CA VAL A 20 15.83 24.50 -13.04
C VAL A 20 15.60 24.96 -11.60
N ALA A 21 14.37 24.89 -11.09
CA ALA A 21 14.06 25.25 -9.69
C ALA A 21 14.78 24.33 -8.69
N VAL A 22 14.74 23.01 -8.95
CA VAL A 22 15.49 22.03 -8.15
C VAL A 22 16.99 22.30 -8.18
N GLY A 23 17.58 22.50 -9.37
CA GLY A 23 19.00 22.82 -9.51
C GLY A 23 19.41 24.10 -8.77
N ARG A 24 18.55 25.13 -8.78
CA ARG A 24 18.78 26.39 -8.04
C ARG A 24 18.79 26.20 -6.52
N ALA A 25 17.93 25.30 -6.00
CA ALA A 25 17.93 24.95 -4.59
C ALA A 25 19.21 24.21 -4.18
N ILE A 26 19.67 23.27 -5.02
CA ILE A 26 20.86 22.45 -4.78
C ILE A 26 22.14 23.31 -4.64
N VAL A 27 22.33 24.26 -5.56
CA VAL A 27 23.53 25.11 -5.60
C VAL A 27 23.71 25.93 -4.32
N ARG A 28 22.64 26.20 -3.59
CA ARG A 28 22.67 26.96 -2.33
C ARG A 28 23.19 26.16 -1.13
N LYS A 29 23.32 24.83 -1.25
CA LYS A 29 23.70 23.90 -0.16
C LYS A 29 22.97 24.19 1.17
N PRO A 30 21.62 24.21 1.20
CA PRO A 30 20.89 24.52 2.42
C PRO A 30 20.95 23.35 3.40
N ASP A 31 20.75 23.62 4.70
CA ASP A 31 20.60 22.58 5.75
C ASP A 31 19.29 21.80 5.61
N VAL A 32 18.25 22.44 5.02
CA VAL A 32 16.93 21.83 4.79
C VAL A 32 16.44 22.12 3.39
N PHE A 33 16.08 21.06 2.66
CA PHE A 33 15.35 21.14 1.39
C PHE A 33 13.85 20.95 1.62
N LEU A 34 13.04 21.80 1.02
CA LEU A 34 11.59 21.66 1.00
C LEU A 34 11.16 21.39 -0.44
N PHE A 35 10.64 20.20 -0.71
CA PHE A 35 10.10 19.81 -2.00
C PHE A 35 8.57 19.70 -1.88
N ASP A 36 7.85 20.52 -2.63
CA ASP A 36 6.40 20.47 -2.73
C ASP A 36 6.01 19.94 -4.11
N GLU A 37 5.58 18.69 -4.16
CA GLU A 37 5.23 17.93 -5.37
C GLU A 37 6.21 18.09 -6.54
N PRO A 38 7.53 17.89 -6.34
CA PRO A 38 8.54 18.31 -7.32
C PRO A 38 8.52 17.49 -8.62
N LEU A 39 7.79 16.39 -8.69
CA LEU A 39 7.73 15.53 -9.87
C LEU A 39 6.34 15.42 -10.52
N SER A 40 5.33 16.13 -10.00
CA SER A 40 3.93 16.05 -10.44
C SER A 40 3.72 16.38 -11.92
N ASN A 41 4.50 17.32 -12.46
CA ASN A 41 4.38 17.80 -13.85
C ASN A 41 5.33 17.10 -14.86
N LEU A 42 5.87 15.91 -14.49
CA LEU A 42 6.79 15.15 -15.33
C LEU A 42 6.11 13.92 -15.93
N ASP A 43 6.53 13.54 -17.14
CA ASP A 43 6.16 12.25 -17.70
C ASP A 43 6.74 11.08 -16.90
N ALA A 44 6.16 9.88 -17.05
CA ALA A 44 6.50 8.71 -16.25
C ALA A 44 7.99 8.34 -16.29
N LYS A 45 8.61 8.37 -17.48
CA LYS A 45 10.04 8.04 -17.67
C LYS A 45 10.95 9.05 -16.98
N LEU A 46 10.63 10.33 -17.11
CA LEU A 46 11.39 11.42 -16.51
C LEU A 46 11.20 11.41 -14.98
N ARG A 47 10.00 11.10 -14.48
CA ARG A 47 9.71 10.97 -13.04
C ARG A 47 10.59 9.89 -12.39
N VAL A 48 10.69 8.69 -12.98
CA VAL A 48 11.60 7.63 -12.51
C VAL A 48 13.05 8.10 -12.48
N SER A 49 13.54 8.72 -13.56
CA SER A 49 14.91 9.25 -13.63
C SER A 49 15.17 10.32 -12.56
N MET A 50 14.21 11.21 -12.32
CA MET A 50 14.37 12.28 -11.34
C MET A 50 14.34 11.77 -9.88
N ARG A 51 13.52 10.75 -9.58
CA ARG A 51 13.58 10.08 -8.26
C ARG A 51 14.98 9.56 -7.94
N VAL A 52 15.57 8.82 -8.90
CA VAL A 52 16.94 8.32 -8.74
C VAL A 52 17.93 9.46 -8.49
N LYS A 53 17.82 10.58 -9.24
CA LYS A 53 18.72 11.74 -9.08
C LYS A 53 18.55 12.43 -7.72
N ILE A 54 17.32 12.52 -7.19
CA ILE A 54 17.07 13.09 -5.86
C ILE A 54 17.69 12.20 -4.78
N ALA A 55 17.52 10.88 -4.87
CA ALA A 55 18.18 9.94 -3.95
C ALA A 55 19.71 10.04 -4.00
N GLN A 56 20.29 10.09 -5.21
CA GLN A 56 21.73 10.27 -5.40
C GLN A 56 22.22 11.61 -4.83
N LEU A 57 21.46 12.68 -5.01
CA LEU A 57 21.79 13.99 -4.42
C LEU A 57 21.86 13.92 -2.89
N HIS A 58 20.85 13.32 -2.26
CA HIS A 58 20.82 13.15 -0.80
C HIS A 58 22.06 12.41 -0.32
N GLN A 59 22.42 11.30 -0.98
CA GLN A 59 23.62 10.53 -0.65
C GLN A 59 24.90 11.33 -0.87
N SER A 60 25.03 12.04 -2.00
CA SER A 60 26.22 12.85 -2.29
C SER A 60 26.46 13.95 -1.27
N LEU A 61 25.39 14.64 -0.84
CA LEU A 61 25.50 15.68 0.20
C LEU A 61 25.97 15.09 1.54
N LYS A 62 25.53 13.89 1.88
CA LYS A 62 25.97 13.18 3.08
C LYS A 62 27.43 12.77 2.97
N ASP A 63 27.87 12.26 1.84
CA ASP A 63 29.25 11.81 1.58
C ASP A 63 30.23 13.00 1.56
N GLU A 64 29.78 14.18 1.09
CA GLU A 64 30.53 15.44 1.12
C GLU A 64 30.66 16.07 2.53
N GLY A 65 30.08 15.46 3.57
CA GLY A 65 30.05 15.99 4.92
C GLY A 65 29.08 17.15 5.14
N HIS A 66 28.09 17.33 4.25
CA HIS A 66 27.03 18.31 4.33
C HIS A 66 25.65 17.62 4.37
N PRO A 67 25.35 16.82 5.41
CA PRO A 67 24.05 16.14 5.48
C PRO A 67 22.94 17.18 5.55
N ALA A 68 22.00 17.11 4.61
CA ALA A 68 20.84 17.99 4.56
C ALA A 68 19.56 17.21 4.84
N THR A 69 18.65 17.79 5.62
CA THR A 69 17.32 17.22 5.80
C THR A 69 16.46 17.54 4.57
N MET A 70 15.80 16.53 4.01
CA MET A 70 14.87 16.71 2.90
C MET A 70 13.44 16.45 3.36
N ILE A 71 12.59 17.48 3.30
CA ILE A 71 11.15 17.36 3.49
C ILE A 71 10.51 17.31 2.11
N TYR A 72 9.85 16.20 1.80
CA TYR A 72 9.30 15.92 0.48
C TYR A 72 7.80 15.67 0.58
N VAL A 73 7.01 16.58 0.01
CA VAL A 73 5.55 16.44 -0.06
C VAL A 73 5.16 15.84 -1.41
N THR A 74 4.38 14.78 -1.39
CA THR A 74 3.88 14.11 -2.59
C THR A 74 2.54 13.44 -2.32
N HIS A 75 1.74 13.26 -3.36
CA HIS A 75 0.58 12.36 -3.37
C HIS A 75 0.88 11.02 -4.05
N ASP A 76 2.08 10.83 -4.59
CA ASP A 76 2.53 9.57 -5.21
C ASP A 76 3.17 8.67 -4.14
N GLN A 77 2.48 7.55 -3.83
CA GLN A 77 2.97 6.60 -2.83
C GLN A 77 4.33 5.99 -3.20
N ILE A 78 4.59 5.77 -4.51
CA ILE A 78 5.85 5.19 -4.96
C ILE A 78 7.00 6.16 -4.68
N GLU A 79 6.78 7.46 -4.85
CA GLU A 79 7.78 8.47 -4.48
C GLU A 79 8.06 8.43 -2.98
N ALA A 80 7.02 8.44 -2.15
CA ALA A 80 7.17 8.39 -0.70
C ALA A 80 7.91 7.12 -0.24
N LEU A 81 7.46 5.95 -0.70
CA LEU A 81 8.02 4.65 -0.31
C LEU A 81 9.46 4.41 -0.79
N THR A 82 9.88 5.08 -1.89
CA THR A 82 11.22 4.89 -2.46
C THR A 82 12.25 5.94 -2.03
N LEU A 83 11.80 7.14 -1.66
CA LEU A 83 12.70 8.25 -1.31
C LEU A 83 12.80 8.49 0.19
N GLY A 84 11.74 8.20 0.95
CA GLY A 84 11.67 8.55 2.37
C GLY A 84 12.39 7.57 3.28
N ASP A 85 13.27 8.07 4.16
CA ASP A 85 13.73 7.30 5.33
C ASP A 85 12.58 7.12 6.33
N ARG A 86 11.74 8.14 6.45
CA ARG A 86 10.50 8.15 7.22
C ARG A 86 9.40 8.82 6.42
N ILE A 87 8.19 8.30 6.55
CA ILE A 87 6.99 8.82 5.88
C ILE A 87 5.98 9.25 6.94
N CYS A 88 5.43 10.45 6.77
CA CYS A 88 4.31 10.95 7.54
C CYS A 88 3.04 10.85 6.68
N VAL A 89 2.13 9.98 7.06
CA VAL A 89 0.81 9.86 6.41
C VAL A 89 -0.14 10.86 7.04
N LEU A 90 -0.69 11.74 6.20
CA LEU A 90 -1.61 12.80 6.62
C LEU A 90 -3.03 12.53 6.10
N ASN A 91 -4.03 12.75 6.93
CA ASN A 91 -5.42 12.75 6.53
C ASN A 91 -6.17 13.93 7.19
N GLN A 92 -6.77 14.79 6.39
CA GLN A 92 -7.53 15.97 6.85
C GLN A 92 -6.78 16.83 7.89
N GLY A 93 -5.46 17.04 7.66
CA GLY A 93 -4.61 17.82 8.55
C GLY A 93 -4.16 17.09 9.82
N ARG A 94 -4.49 15.82 10.00
CA ARG A 94 -4.07 14.98 11.13
C ARG A 94 -2.99 14.00 10.70
N ILE A 95 -2.01 13.79 11.55
CA ILE A 95 -1.00 12.76 11.38
C ILE A 95 -1.63 11.41 11.74
N MET A 96 -1.68 10.50 10.77
CA MET A 96 -2.23 9.16 10.94
C MET A 96 -1.16 8.15 11.40
N GLN A 97 0.05 8.28 10.85
CA GLN A 97 1.22 7.49 11.26
C GLN A 97 2.50 8.16 10.73
N VAL A 98 3.60 8.05 11.48
CA VAL A 98 4.95 8.45 11.05
C VAL A 98 5.89 7.28 11.31
N ASP A 99 6.39 6.65 10.24
CA ASP A 99 7.23 5.47 10.36
C ASP A 99 8.13 5.29 9.14
N THR A 100 8.95 4.24 9.15
CA THR A 100 9.69 3.79 7.96
C THR A 100 8.72 3.24 6.90
N PRO A 101 9.10 3.25 5.60
CA PRO A 101 8.28 2.66 4.54
C PRO A 101 7.83 1.22 4.83
N VAL A 102 8.75 0.39 5.32
CA VAL A 102 8.50 -1.02 5.64
C VAL A 102 7.47 -1.16 6.77
N ASN A 103 7.59 -0.37 7.82
CA ASN A 103 6.65 -0.40 8.94
C ASN A 103 5.26 0.11 8.55
N LEU A 104 5.17 1.18 7.76
CA LEU A 104 3.88 1.65 7.25
C LEU A 104 3.14 0.60 6.44
N TYR A 105 3.90 -0.20 5.68
CA TYR A 105 3.33 -1.26 4.87
C TYR A 105 2.92 -2.48 5.71
N ASN A 106 3.82 -2.97 6.56
CA ASN A 106 3.62 -4.20 7.32
C ASN A 106 2.85 -3.99 8.63
N HIS A 107 2.94 -2.80 9.22
CA HIS A 107 2.38 -2.47 10.52
C HIS A 107 1.56 -1.18 10.47
N PRO A 108 0.52 -1.10 9.62
CA PRO A 108 -0.34 0.09 9.56
C PRO A 108 -1.04 0.31 10.90
N ALA A 109 -0.94 1.52 11.43
CA ALA A 109 -1.49 1.85 12.75
C ALA A 109 -3.03 1.82 12.76
N ASN A 110 -3.67 2.06 11.62
CA ASN A 110 -5.11 2.12 11.51
C ASN A 110 -5.60 1.75 10.10
N ARG A 111 -6.93 1.59 9.98
CA ARG A 111 -7.62 1.24 8.73
C ARG A 111 -7.33 2.20 7.59
N PHE A 112 -7.20 3.52 7.89
CA PHE A 112 -6.88 4.51 6.87
C PHE A 112 -5.50 4.27 6.26
N VAL A 113 -4.47 4.12 7.08
CA VAL A 113 -3.09 3.86 6.60
C VAL A 113 -3.03 2.56 5.81
N ALA A 114 -3.69 1.50 6.29
CA ALA A 114 -3.76 0.20 5.62
C ALA A 114 -4.36 0.28 4.20
N GLY A 115 -5.44 1.04 4.06
CA GLY A 115 -6.10 1.25 2.77
C GLY A 115 -5.40 2.27 1.88
N PHE A 116 -4.63 3.19 2.47
CA PHE A 116 -3.91 4.22 1.72
C PHE A 116 -2.56 3.73 1.20
N ILE A 117 -1.81 2.93 1.96
CA ILE A 117 -0.48 2.45 1.59
C ILE A 117 -0.55 1.10 0.88
N GLY A 118 -0.09 1.06 -0.37
CA GLY A 118 -0.04 -0.13 -1.23
C GLY A 118 -0.81 0.05 -2.54
N SER A 119 -0.35 -0.61 -3.59
CA SER A 119 -1.00 -0.63 -4.90
C SER A 119 -0.94 -2.06 -5.46
N PRO A 120 -2.11 -2.76 -5.54
CA PRO A 120 -3.43 -2.34 -5.07
C PRO A 120 -3.50 -2.15 -3.54
N SER A 121 -4.54 -1.45 -3.09
CA SER A 121 -4.80 -1.24 -1.66
C SER A 121 -5.15 -2.55 -0.93
N MET A 122 -5.01 -2.55 0.40
CA MET A 122 -5.46 -3.67 1.24
C MET A 122 -6.96 -3.91 1.07
N ASN A 123 -7.37 -5.16 0.94
CA ASN A 123 -8.78 -5.54 1.04
C ASN A 123 -9.24 -5.31 2.49
N LEU A 124 -10.24 -4.45 2.68
CA LEU A 124 -10.79 -4.08 3.98
C LEU A 124 -12.27 -4.44 4.03
N ILE A 125 -12.66 -5.32 4.95
CA ILE A 125 -13.99 -5.92 4.97
C ILE A 125 -14.52 -5.97 6.39
N ASP A 126 -15.74 -5.45 6.57
CA ASP A 126 -16.43 -5.54 7.85
C ASP A 126 -16.76 -6.99 8.19
N ALA A 127 -16.45 -7.40 9.41
CA ALA A 127 -16.49 -8.78 9.85
C ALA A 127 -16.89 -8.86 11.33
N VAL A 128 -17.08 -10.08 11.84
CA VAL A 128 -17.40 -10.32 13.25
C VAL A 128 -16.47 -11.41 13.78
N VAL A 129 -15.89 -11.18 14.97
CA VAL A 129 -15.10 -12.21 15.65
C VAL A 129 -16.04 -13.26 16.25
N ARG A 130 -15.73 -14.54 16.06
CA ARG A 130 -16.48 -15.67 16.62
C ARG A 130 -15.55 -16.65 17.33
N GLU A 131 -16.09 -17.30 18.35
CA GLU A 131 -15.40 -18.40 19.04
C GLU A 131 -16.15 -19.72 18.79
N GLU A 132 -15.39 -20.76 18.51
CA GLU A 132 -15.90 -22.13 18.37
C GLU A 132 -14.82 -23.10 18.83
N ASP A 133 -15.13 -24.00 19.77
CA ASP A 133 -14.21 -24.98 20.34
C ASP A 133 -12.90 -24.39 20.87
N GLY A 134 -12.97 -23.19 21.48
CA GLY A 134 -11.81 -22.49 22.04
C GLY A 134 -10.89 -21.85 21.00
N LYS A 135 -11.26 -21.83 19.73
CA LYS A 135 -10.54 -21.17 18.63
C LYS A 135 -11.29 -19.94 18.13
N LEU A 136 -10.55 -18.92 17.72
CA LEU A 136 -11.14 -17.73 17.17
C LEU A 136 -11.15 -17.76 15.63
N TYR A 137 -12.26 -17.27 15.12
CA TYR A 137 -12.56 -17.14 13.71
C TYR A 137 -13.07 -15.73 13.39
N ILE A 138 -13.00 -15.35 12.15
CA ILE A 138 -13.63 -14.14 11.63
C ILE A 138 -14.66 -14.52 10.58
N ASP A 139 -15.91 -14.15 10.83
CA ASP A 139 -16.99 -14.24 9.88
C ASP A 139 -16.99 -12.99 8.99
N ILE A 140 -16.48 -13.11 7.77
CA ILE A 140 -16.44 -12.01 6.78
C ILE A 140 -17.73 -11.87 5.98
N ALA A 141 -18.55 -12.92 5.95
CA ALA A 141 -19.88 -12.94 5.34
C ALA A 141 -20.67 -14.12 5.89
N LYS A 142 -21.97 -14.21 5.57
CA LYS A 142 -22.81 -15.36 5.94
C LYS A 142 -22.18 -16.65 5.39
N ASN A 143 -21.89 -17.61 6.27
CA ASN A 143 -21.27 -18.90 5.98
C ASN A 143 -19.83 -18.83 5.42
N ILE A 144 -19.11 -17.72 5.62
CA ILE A 144 -17.71 -17.60 5.25
C ILE A 144 -16.91 -17.20 6.47
N ARG A 145 -16.20 -18.18 6.98
CA ARG A 145 -15.43 -18.10 8.21
C ARG A 145 -13.96 -18.35 7.93
N LEU A 146 -13.10 -17.46 8.45
CA LEU A 146 -11.66 -17.57 8.36
C LEU A 146 -11.07 -17.87 9.75
N TYR A 147 -10.18 -18.84 9.83
CA TYR A 147 -9.44 -19.13 11.04
C TYR A 147 -8.38 -18.06 11.29
N ILE A 148 -8.26 -17.61 12.53
CA ILE A 148 -7.26 -16.63 12.96
C ILE A 148 -6.11 -17.35 13.64
N PRO A 149 -4.84 -17.10 13.23
CA PRO A 149 -3.66 -17.68 13.83
C PRO A 149 -3.57 -17.43 15.35
N GLU A 150 -3.03 -18.39 16.08
CA GLU A 150 -3.00 -18.39 17.56
C GLU A 150 -2.34 -17.14 18.16
N ASN A 151 -1.26 -16.66 17.53
CA ASN A 151 -0.55 -15.47 17.99
C ASN A 151 -1.44 -14.21 17.99
N LYS A 152 -2.48 -14.14 17.16
CA LYS A 152 -3.41 -13.00 17.08
C LYS A 152 -4.67 -13.19 17.97
N GLN A 153 -4.93 -14.38 18.45
CA GLN A 153 -6.17 -14.68 19.18
C GLN A 153 -6.24 -13.99 20.55
N SER A 154 -5.11 -13.80 21.22
CA SER A 154 -5.08 -13.25 22.58
C SER A 154 -5.73 -11.86 22.68
N VAL A 155 -5.44 -10.98 21.75
CA VAL A 155 -6.00 -9.61 21.70
C VAL A 155 -7.44 -9.59 21.22
N LEU A 156 -7.86 -10.57 20.43
CA LEU A 156 -9.20 -10.66 19.86
C LEU A 156 -10.25 -11.27 20.78
N LYS A 157 -9.86 -11.89 21.91
CA LYS A 157 -10.79 -12.43 22.91
C LYS A 157 -11.78 -11.37 23.44
N ALA A 158 -11.32 -10.12 23.59
CA ALA A 158 -12.17 -9.01 24.01
C ALA A 158 -13.19 -8.57 22.94
N TYR A 159 -13.05 -9.05 21.70
CA TYR A 159 -13.86 -8.71 20.54
C TYR A 159 -14.81 -9.83 20.09
N ILE A 160 -14.91 -10.93 20.85
CA ILE A 160 -15.86 -12.01 20.55
C ILE A 160 -17.27 -11.41 20.42
N ASP A 161 -17.98 -11.78 19.34
CA ASP A 161 -19.30 -11.29 18.94
C ASP A 161 -19.39 -9.80 18.64
N LYS A 162 -18.24 -9.11 18.51
CA LYS A 162 -18.19 -7.70 18.16
C LYS A 162 -17.78 -7.49 16.69
N PRO A 163 -18.23 -6.38 16.10
CA PRO A 163 -17.80 -6.00 14.76
C PRO A 163 -16.34 -5.55 14.76
N VAL A 164 -15.63 -5.95 13.73
CA VAL A 164 -14.24 -5.56 13.43
C VAL A 164 -14.12 -5.32 11.93
N CYS A 165 -12.99 -4.75 11.48
CA CYS A 165 -12.64 -4.73 10.07
C CYS A 165 -11.48 -5.70 9.85
N PHE A 166 -11.70 -6.69 8.98
CA PHE A 166 -10.66 -7.61 8.49
C PHE A 166 -9.90 -6.98 7.34
N GLY A 167 -8.58 -7.00 7.41
CA GLY A 167 -7.69 -6.49 6.37
C GLY A 167 -6.74 -7.57 5.87
N ILE A 168 -6.62 -7.71 4.54
CA ILE A 168 -5.62 -8.59 3.91
C ILE A 168 -5.10 -7.97 2.62
N ARG A 169 -3.78 -8.00 2.43
CA ARG A 169 -3.18 -7.46 1.21
C ARG A 169 -3.39 -8.38 0.02
N PRO A 170 -3.50 -7.84 -1.20
CA PRO A 170 -3.72 -8.62 -2.43
C PRO A 170 -2.71 -9.73 -2.67
N GLU A 171 -1.45 -9.54 -2.30
CA GLU A 171 -0.36 -10.54 -2.45
C GLU A 171 -0.45 -11.72 -1.48
N HIS A 172 -1.27 -11.61 -0.42
CA HIS A 172 -1.54 -12.69 0.52
C HIS A 172 -2.82 -13.47 0.19
N ILE A 173 -3.35 -13.26 -1.00
CA ILE A 173 -4.47 -14.03 -1.57
C ILE A 173 -3.94 -14.79 -2.78
N SER A 174 -4.03 -16.10 -2.75
CA SER A 174 -3.59 -16.97 -3.83
C SER A 174 -4.73 -17.83 -4.38
N LEU A 175 -4.57 -18.33 -5.59
CA LEU A 175 -5.49 -19.31 -6.15
C LEU A 175 -5.27 -20.67 -5.48
N SER A 176 -6.37 -21.36 -5.16
CA SER A 176 -6.36 -22.73 -4.68
C SER A 176 -7.08 -23.66 -5.66
N LEU A 177 -6.63 -24.90 -5.73
CA LEU A 177 -7.30 -25.97 -6.47
C LEU A 177 -8.30 -26.73 -5.60
N ASN A 178 -8.27 -26.52 -4.28
CA ASN A 178 -9.04 -27.28 -3.31
C ASN A 178 -9.90 -26.34 -2.43
N CYS A 179 -11.21 -26.43 -2.58
CA CYS A 179 -12.17 -25.66 -1.77
C CYS A 179 -12.18 -26.03 -0.28
N LYS A 180 -11.58 -27.15 0.12
CA LYS A 180 -11.54 -27.62 1.51
C LYS A 180 -10.30 -27.16 2.28
N GLU A 181 -9.39 -26.45 1.64
CA GLU A 181 -8.26 -25.87 2.36
C GLU A 181 -8.75 -24.80 3.33
N MET A 182 -8.09 -24.74 4.49
CA MET A 182 -8.39 -23.72 5.51
C MET A 182 -8.28 -22.33 4.90
N ASN A 183 -9.20 -21.44 5.27
CA ASN A 183 -9.25 -20.05 4.79
C ASN A 183 -9.42 -19.90 3.26
N THR A 184 -10.00 -20.91 2.61
CA THR A 184 -10.32 -20.84 1.20
C THR A 184 -11.78 -20.40 1.00
N VAL A 185 -11.96 -19.41 0.15
CA VAL A 185 -13.26 -18.88 -0.22
C VAL A 185 -13.55 -19.11 -1.70
N THR A 186 -14.81 -19.25 -2.05
CA THR A 186 -15.25 -19.28 -3.44
C THR A 186 -15.65 -17.89 -3.87
N GLY A 187 -15.01 -17.38 -4.92
CA GLY A 187 -15.27 -16.05 -5.47
C GLY A 187 -15.59 -16.07 -6.96
N ALA A 188 -16.55 -15.26 -7.38
CA ALA A 188 -16.84 -15.05 -8.79
C ALA A 188 -15.87 -14.03 -9.38
N LEU A 189 -15.03 -14.46 -10.32
CA LEU A 189 -14.05 -13.60 -10.99
C LEU A 189 -14.76 -12.59 -11.90
N SER A 190 -14.51 -11.30 -11.69
CA SER A 190 -15.17 -10.22 -12.43
C SER A 190 -14.25 -9.53 -13.45
N ILE A 191 -13.00 -9.23 -13.06
CA ILE A 191 -12.04 -8.49 -13.88
C ILE A 191 -10.67 -9.08 -13.72
N ILE A 192 -9.87 -9.05 -14.78
CA ILE A 192 -8.45 -9.37 -14.77
C ILE A 192 -7.69 -8.17 -15.34
N GLU A 193 -6.81 -7.59 -14.54
CA GLU A 193 -5.83 -6.61 -15.01
C GLU A 193 -4.48 -7.31 -15.19
N ASN A 194 -3.98 -7.36 -16.43
CA ASN A 194 -2.70 -7.98 -16.74
C ASN A 194 -1.60 -6.92 -16.74
N MET A 195 -0.73 -6.98 -15.75
CA MET A 195 0.40 -6.05 -15.57
C MET A 195 1.71 -6.59 -16.19
N GLY A 196 1.64 -7.68 -16.97
CA GLY A 196 2.79 -8.33 -17.60
C GLY A 196 3.35 -9.46 -16.74
N SER A 197 4.11 -9.15 -15.72
CA SER A 197 4.66 -10.17 -14.79
C SER A 197 3.68 -10.66 -13.73
N GLU A 198 2.65 -9.91 -13.47
CA GLU A 198 1.62 -10.20 -12.45
C GLU A 198 0.23 -9.84 -12.97
N LYS A 199 -0.79 -10.38 -12.35
CA LYS A 199 -2.20 -10.09 -12.62
C LYS A 199 -2.91 -9.68 -11.35
N TYR A 200 -3.81 -8.71 -11.48
CA TYR A 200 -4.76 -8.36 -10.43
C TYR A 200 -6.11 -8.99 -10.79
N LEU A 201 -6.57 -9.88 -9.92
CA LEU A 201 -7.84 -10.58 -10.06
C LEU A 201 -8.86 -9.93 -9.14
N TYR A 202 -9.87 -9.30 -9.73
CA TYR A 202 -11.02 -8.76 -9.00
C TYR A 202 -12.08 -9.83 -8.93
N PHE A 203 -12.53 -10.16 -7.73
CA PHE A 203 -13.54 -11.19 -7.52
C PHE A 203 -14.49 -10.83 -6.40
N THR A 204 -15.67 -11.40 -6.42
CA THR A 204 -16.74 -11.11 -5.46
C THR A 204 -17.05 -12.34 -4.62
N VAL A 205 -17.09 -12.17 -3.32
CA VAL A 205 -17.50 -13.17 -2.33
C VAL A 205 -18.68 -12.61 -1.54
N ASN A 206 -19.89 -13.17 -1.72
CA ASN A 206 -21.12 -12.69 -1.06
C ASN A 206 -21.29 -11.16 -1.14
N ASN A 207 -21.20 -10.60 -2.34
CA ASN A 207 -21.33 -9.17 -2.65
C ASN A 207 -20.23 -8.26 -2.03
N LYS A 208 -19.14 -8.85 -1.55
CA LYS A 208 -17.95 -8.10 -1.14
C LYS A 208 -16.86 -8.28 -2.18
N GLU A 209 -16.28 -7.19 -2.64
CA GLU A 209 -15.20 -7.20 -3.62
C GLU A 209 -13.85 -7.44 -2.96
N PHE A 210 -13.04 -8.24 -3.62
CA PHE A 210 -11.66 -8.55 -3.26
C PHE A 210 -10.76 -8.37 -4.46
N ILE A 211 -9.50 -8.07 -4.20
CA ILE A 211 -8.43 -8.04 -5.19
C ILE A 211 -7.36 -9.03 -4.73
N ALA A 212 -6.99 -9.97 -5.60
CA ALA A 212 -5.81 -10.81 -5.42
C ALA A 212 -4.72 -10.40 -6.41
N LYS A 213 -3.47 -10.41 -5.96
CA LYS A 213 -2.29 -10.19 -6.79
C LYS A 213 -1.59 -11.53 -7.00
N VAL A 214 -1.60 -12.03 -8.24
CA VAL A 214 -1.09 -13.36 -8.57
C VAL A 214 -0.09 -13.32 -9.74
N ASN A 215 0.84 -14.26 -9.73
CA ASN A 215 1.80 -14.46 -10.83
C ASN A 215 1.38 -15.59 -11.77
N ASP A 216 0.17 -16.16 -11.57
CA ASP A 216 -0.34 -17.28 -12.35
C ASP A 216 -0.74 -16.84 -13.76
N GLN A 217 -0.06 -17.39 -14.77
CA GLN A 217 -0.31 -17.08 -16.16
C GLN A 217 -1.44 -17.97 -16.76
N SER A 218 -1.88 -19.03 -16.06
CA SER A 218 -2.94 -19.92 -16.54
C SER A 218 -4.32 -19.26 -16.56
N ILE A 219 -4.57 -18.29 -15.66
CA ILE A 219 -5.83 -17.55 -15.59
C ILE A 219 -5.91 -16.54 -16.74
N THR A 220 -7.00 -16.63 -17.50
CA THR A 220 -7.23 -15.83 -18.69
C THR A 220 -8.60 -15.17 -18.65
N THR A 221 -8.88 -14.28 -19.60
CA THR A 221 -10.19 -13.64 -19.76
C THR A 221 -11.35 -14.63 -19.96
N ALA A 222 -11.06 -15.87 -20.39
CA ALA A 222 -12.04 -16.95 -20.48
C ALA A 222 -12.52 -17.47 -19.10
N ASP A 223 -11.88 -17.06 -18.02
CA ASP A 223 -12.23 -17.43 -16.66
C ASP A 223 -13.12 -16.36 -15.97
N ILE A 224 -13.29 -15.21 -16.60
CA ILE A 224 -14.22 -14.18 -16.13
C ILE A 224 -15.66 -14.75 -16.08
N GLY A 225 -16.32 -14.52 -14.96
CA GLY A 225 -17.66 -15.05 -14.66
C GLY A 225 -17.66 -16.44 -14.02
N LYS A 226 -16.49 -17.12 -13.94
CA LYS A 226 -16.37 -18.40 -13.25
C LYS A 226 -16.16 -18.20 -11.75
N ASN A 227 -16.58 -19.19 -10.97
CA ASN A 227 -16.24 -19.32 -9.57
C ASN A 227 -14.86 -20.00 -9.44
N LEU A 228 -13.96 -19.30 -8.79
CA LEU A 228 -12.61 -19.77 -8.47
C LEU A 228 -12.43 -19.90 -6.95
N TYR A 229 -11.44 -20.65 -6.53
CA TYR A 229 -11.09 -20.80 -5.12
C TYR A 229 -9.90 -19.89 -4.80
N PHE A 230 -10.06 -19.07 -3.78
CA PHE A 230 -9.03 -18.16 -3.30
C PHE A 230 -8.67 -18.51 -1.86
N ASN A 231 -7.41 -18.80 -1.61
CA ASN A 231 -6.87 -19.00 -0.27
C ASN A 231 -6.38 -17.66 0.28
N LEU A 232 -6.87 -17.29 1.47
CA LEU A 232 -6.48 -16.08 2.20
C LEU A 232 -5.49 -16.46 3.30
N ASP A 233 -4.21 -16.08 3.15
CA ASP A 233 -3.21 -16.32 4.18
C ASP A 233 -3.41 -15.39 5.37
N THR A 234 -4.18 -15.84 6.34
CA THR A 234 -4.52 -15.08 7.54
C THR A 234 -3.34 -14.85 8.49
N SER A 235 -2.18 -15.46 8.27
CA SER A 235 -0.97 -15.14 9.03
C SER A 235 -0.54 -13.69 8.83
N PHE A 236 -0.84 -13.12 7.65
CA PHE A 236 -0.57 -11.73 7.28
C PHE A 236 -1.78 -10.80 7.40
N CYS A 237 -2.92 -11.28 7.92
CA CYS A 237 -4.08 -10.43 8.08
C CYS A 237 -3.91 -9.39 9.19
N HIS A 238 -4.62 -8.29 9.05
CA HIS A 238 -4.79 -7.27 10.08
C HIS A 238 -6.25 -7.22 10.52
N ILE A 239 -6.46 -6.96 11.80
CA ILE A 239 -7.79 -6.76 12.36
C ILE A 239 -7.83 -5.37 12.97
N PHE A 240 -8.79 -4.59 12.54
CA PHE A 240 -8.98 -3.22 13.02
C PHE A 240 -10.25 -3.14 13.87
N ASP A 241 -10.20 -2.35 14.92
CA ASP A 241 -11.41 -1.99 15.65
C ASP A 241 -12.39 -1.29 14.73
N PHE A 242 -13.67 -1.66 14.81
CA PHE A 242 -14.68 -1.14 13.89
C PHE A 242 -14.95 0.35 14.08
N TYR A 243 -14.86 0.85 15.32
CA TYR A 243 -15.22 2.23 15.68
C TYR A 243 -14.02 3.17 15.75
N THR A 244 -12.91 2.70 16.36
CA THR A 244 -11.69 3.53 16.49
C THR A 244 -10.81 3.45 15.27
N GLU A 245 -11.01 2.43 14.40
CA GLU A 245 -10.20 2.09 13.23
C GLU A 245 -8.75 1.70 13.57
N GLU A 246 -8.38 1.59 14.84
CA GLU A 246 -7.03 1.19 15.28
C GLU A 246 -6.74 -0.27 14.96
N ASN A 247 -5.50 -0.57 14.63
CA ASN A 247 -5.05 -1.93 14.34
C ASN A 247 -4.84 -2.72 15.63
N LEU A 248 -5.69 -3.70 15.88
CA LEU A 248 -5.69 -4.56 17.06
C LEU A 248 -4.56 -5.60 17.02
N THR A 249 -4.08 -5.94 15.85
CA THR A 249 -3.08 -7.01 15.61
C THR A 249 -1.72 -6.47 15.20
N ASN A 250 -1.44 -5.21 15.45
CA ASN A 250 -0.18 -4.60 15.09
C ASN A 250 0.96 -5.16 15.95
N TYR A 251 2.08 -5.52 15.32
CA TYR A 251 3.27 -6.08 15.99
C TYR A 251 3.07 -7.45 16.68
N LEU A 252 2.15 -8.29 16.17
CA LEU A 252 1.90 -9.64 16.67
C LEU A 252 2.45 -10.73 15.72
#